data_1ddc2dc4ba026fd83c3ddea24c310991
#
_entry.id   1ddc2dc4ba026fd83c3ddea24c310991
#
_cell.length_a   1.000
_cell.length_b   1.000
_cell.length_c   1.000
_cell.angle_alpha   90.00
_cell.angle_beta   90.00
_cell.angle_gamma   90.00
#
_symmetry.space_group_name_H-M   'P 1'
#
loop_
_entity.id
_entity.type
_entity.pdbx_description
1 polymer ?
#
loop_
_entity_poly.entity_id
_entity_poly.type
_entity_poly.pdbx_seq_one_letter_code
_entity_poly.pdbx_strand_id
1 'polypeptide(L)'
;IVIRHHADVDGICVGLPIEKSLKNLVRHVYGDERSQHNLVRRLASRAPYYDMEDAVHDLNSALSSRDGHGQMLPLLLLIDNGSTKEDIPAYEYLSSYDFPIMVVDHHYPSEDEVGPYLVEHINPYLVGEDYRITTGMICVEIARMIDPDAMVKFGHLPAISGVADRSSAGAMVDYLLLA
;
A
#
# COMPACT_ATOMS: atom_id res chain seq x y z
N ILE A 1 9.64 -1.06 6.23
CA ILE A 1 8.39 -1.17 5.48
C ILE A 1 8.73 -1.28 4.00
N VAL A 2 8.13 -2.25 3.33
CA VAL A 2 8.15 -2.38 1.87
C VAL A 2 6.75 -2.06 1.37
N ILE A 3 6.64 -1.07 0.49
CA ILE A 3 5.39 -0.68 -0.17
C ILE A 3 5.43 -1.26 -1.58
N ARG A 4 4.44 -2.08 -1.91
CA ARG A 4 4.16 -2.52 -3.27
C ARG A 4 2.85 -1.91 -3.75
N HIS A 5 2.80 -1.46 -4.98
CA HIS A 5 1.58 -0.91 -5.57
C HIS A 5 1.47 -1.31 -7.03
N HIS A 6 0.24 -1.36 -7.54
CA HIS A 6 0.02 -1.57 -8.96
C HIS A 6 0.71 -0.48 -9.81
N ALA A 7 1.18 -0.83 -11.00
CA ALA A 7 1.96 0.07 -11.85
C ALA A 7 1.08 0.91 -12.80
N ASP A 8 -0.10 1.30 -12.36
CA ASP A 8 -1.01 2.19 -13.10
C ASP A 8 -1.15 3.57 -12.46
N VAL A 9 -2.12 4.35 -12.91
CA VAL A 9 -2.31 5.72 -12.43
C VAL A 9 -2.78 5.73 -10.98
N ASP A 10 -3.74 4.85 -10.59
CA ASP A 10 -4.18 4.78 -9.21
C ASP A 10 -3.04 4.32 -8.31
N GLY A 11 -2.41 3.19 -8.60
CA GLY A 11 -1.30 2.67 -7.82
C GLY A 11 -0.15 3.67 -7.62
N ILE A 12 0.18 4.48 -8.63
CA ILE A 12 1.19 5.55 -8.48
C ILE A 12 0.69 6.67 -7.57
N CYS A 13 -0.58 7.10 -7.73
CA CYS A 13 -1.19 8.15 -6.92
C CYS A 13 -1.28 7.76 -5.44
N VAL A 14 -1.45 6.48 -5.13
CA VAL A 14 -1.55 5.99 -3.75
C VAL A 14 -0.19 5.73 -3.11
N GLY A 15 0.75 5.18 -3.87
CA GLY A 15 2.07 4.83 -3.35
C GLY A 15 2.88 6.04 -2.90
N LEU A 16 2.75 7.18 -3.59
CA LEU A 16 3.52 8.38 -3.31
C LEU A 16 3.18 9.04 -1.96
N PRO A 17 1.90 9.35 -1.63
CA PRO A 17 1.57 9.96 -0.34
C PRO A 17 1.93 9.05 0.83
N ILE A 18 1.67 7.75 0.74
CA ILE A 18 2.03 6.78 1.79
C ILE A 18 3.55 6.73 1.99
N GLU A 19 4.33 6.60 0.91
CA GLU A 19 5.80 6.62 1.01
C GLU A 19 6.31 7.87 1.71
N LYS A 20 5.83 9.04 1.30
CA LYS A 20 6.31 10.33 1.83
C LYS A 20 5.92 10.52 3.28
N SER A 21 4.69 10.18 3.65
CA SER A 21 4.21 10.29 5.03
C SER A 21 4.96 9.34 5.95
N LEU A 22 5.17 8.08 5.54
CA LEU A 22 5.97 7.12 6.30
C LEU A 22 7.44 7.55 6.43
N LYS A 23 8.06 8.08 5.37
CA LYS A 23 9.42 8.62 5.43
C LYS A 23 9.52 9.80 6.40
N ASN A 24 8.54 10.70 6.42
CA ASN A 24 8.50 11.80 7.37
C ASN A 24 8.36 11.29 8.81
N LEU A 25 7.50 10.30 9.06
CA LEU A 25 7.35 9.66 10.36
C LEU A 25 8.66 9.02 10.82
N VAL A 26 9.29 8.22 9.98
CA VAL A 26 10.59 7.57 10.28
C VAL A 26 11.66 8.60 10.60
N ARG A 27 11.77 9.66 9.80
CA ARG A 27 12.72 10.75 10.07
C ARG A 27 12.45 11.42 11.42
N HIS A 28 11.18 11.64 11.76
CA HIS A 28 10.81 12.23 13.05
C HIS A 28 11.17 11.32 14.22
N VAL A 29 10.89 10.02 14.11
CA VAL A 29 11.13 9.03 15.18
C VAL A 29 12.63 8.78 15.40
N TYR A 30 13.40 8.64 14.34
CA TYR A 30 14.83 8.28 14.43
C TYR A 30 15.78 9.49 14.41
N GLY A 31 15.30 10.70 14.07
CA GLY A 31 16.10 11.92 14.03
C GLY A 31 17.21 11.97 12.98
N ASP A 32 17.18 11.05 12.00
CA ASP A 32 18.25 10.85 11.01
C ASP A 32 17.64 10.69 9.61
N GLU A 33 18.18 11.47 8.66
CA GLU A 33 17.70 11.44 7.26
C GLU A 33 17.98 10.11 6.53
N ARG A 34 18.98 9.34 6.94
CA ARG A 34 19.31 8.06 6.31
C ARG A 34 18.28 6.99 6.63
N SER A 35 17.75 7.00 7.84
CA SER A 35 16.76 6.02 8.32
C SER A 35 15.55 5.95 7.41
N GLN A 36 15.06 7.09 6.89
CA GLN A 36 13.90 7.10 5.99
C GLN A 36 14.13 6.33 4.69
N HIS A 37 15.35 6.33 4.15
CA HIS A 37 15.69 5.61 2.93
C HIS A 37 15.96 4.12 3.17
N ASN A 38 16.45 3.77 4.35
CA ASN A 38 16.76 2.39 4.71
C ASN A 38 15.52 1.62 5.19
N LEU A 39 14.58 2.31 5.84
CA LEU A 39 13.42 1.68 6.49
C LEU A 39 12.12 1.75 5.68
N VAL A 40 12.04 2.61 4.66
CA VAL A 40 10.86 2.72 3.78
C VAL A 40 11.29 2.63 2.32
N ARG A 41 10.82 1.61 1.64
CA ARG A 41 11.04 1.40 0.19
C ARG A 41 9.71 1.27 -0.51
N ARG A 42 9.59 1.84 -1.70
CA ARG A 42 8.43 1.72 -2.57
C ARG A 42 8.84 1.11 -3.91
N LEU A 43 8.09 0.14 -4.36
CA LEU A 43 8.31 -0.63 -5.59
C LEU A 43 6.96 -0.82 -6.29
N ALA A 44 6.94 -0.70 -7.59
CA ALA A 44 5.77 -1.04 -8.39
C ALA A 44 5.77 -2.54 -8.71
N SER A 45 4.61 -3.19 -8.59
CA SER A 45 4.37 -4.54 -9.10
C SER A 45 4.09 -4.48 -10.60
N ARG A 46 4.52 -5.50 -11.34
CA ARG A 46 4.31 -5.58 -12.79
C ARG A 46 2.93 -6.08 -13.15
N ALA A 47 2.42 -7.02 -12.34
CA ALA A 47 1.09 -7.57 -12.47
C ALA A 47 0.08 -6.74 -11.66
N PRO A 48 -1.23 -6.80 -12.00
CA PRO A 48 -2.29 -6.19 -11.19
C PRO A 48 -2.57 -6.96 -9.89
N TYR A 49 -1.69 -7.87 -9.51
CA TYR A 49 -1.70 -8.65 -8.28
C TYR A 49 -0.25 -8.82 -7.78
N TYR A 50 -0.09 -9.23 -6.54
CA TYR A 50 1.22 -9.50 -5.95
C TYR A 50 1.69 -10.89 -6.34
N ASP A 51 2.59 -10.97 -7.29
CA ASP A 51 3.03 -12.23 -7.87
C ASP A 51 4.20 -12.89 -7.12
N MET A 52 4.50 -14.14 -7.49
CA MET A 52 5.58 -14.92 -6.88
C MET A 52 6.96 -14.30 -7.14
N GLU A 53 7.19 -13.63 -8.27
CA GLU A 53 8.47 -12.99 -8.57
C GLU A 53 8.73 -11.83 -7.60
N ASP A 54 7.70 -11.00 -7.36
CA ASP A 54 7.74 -9.93 -6.38
C ASP A 54 7.96 -10.46 -4.95
N ALA A 55 7.27 -11.55 -4.58
CA ALA A 55 7.41 -12.17 -3.25
C ALA A 55 8.83 -12.72 -3.01
N VAL A 56 9.40 -13.41 -3.98
CA VAL A 56 10.77 -13.92 -3.91
C VAL A 56 11.78 -12.78 -3.81
N HIS A 57 11.60 -11.72 -4.60
CA HIS A 57 12.47 -10.53 -4.53
C HIS A 57 12.42 -9.87 -3.16
N ASP A 58 11.22 -9.64 -2.61
CA ASP A 58 11.05 -8.94 -1.34
C ASP A 58 11.55 -9.76 -0.17
N LEU A 59 11.28 -11.07 -0.15
CA LEU A 59 11.80 -11.97 0.87
C LEU A 59 13.34 -12.01 0.85
N ASN A 60 13.96 -12.22 -0.31
CA ASN A 60 15.42 -12.26 -0.43
C ASN A 60 16.06 -10.95 0.05
N SER A 61 15.48 -9.81 -0.28
CA SER A 61 15.94 -8.50 0.18
C SER A 61 15.80 -8.34 1.70
N ALA A 62 14.68 -8.81 2.27
CA ALA A 62 14.44 -8.76 3.71
C ALA A 62 15.40 -9.69 4.48
N LEU A 63 15.59 -10.92 4.01
CA LEU A 63 16.53 -11.87 4.62
C LEU A 63 17.96 -11.35 4.56
N SER A 64 18.39 -10.79 3.43
CA SER A 64 19.73 -10.17 3.30
C SER A 64 19.91 -9.01 4.27
N SER A 65 18.88 -8.19 4.49
CA SER A 65 18.90 -7.09 5.46
C SER A 65 18.93 -7.59 6.91
N ARG A 66 18.20 -8.67 7.19
CA ARG A 66 18.21 -9.32 8.50
C ARG A 66 19.57 -9.91 8.83
N ASP A 67 20.13 -10.67 7.90
CA ASP A 67 21.39 -11.42 8.14
C ASP A 67 22.62 -10.48 8.10
N GLY A 68 22.60 -9.44 7.26
CA GLY A 68 23.70 -8.48 7.13
C GLY A 68 23.67 -7.34 8.16
N HIS A 69 22.50 -6.94 8.63
CA HIS A 69 22.32 -5.74 9.45
C HIS A 69 21.46 -5.94 10.70
N GLY A 70 21.02 -7.18 10.99
CA GLY A 70 20.17 -7.48 12.16
C GLY A 70 18.77 -6.83 12.10
N GLN A 71 18.29 -6.48 10.91
CA GLN A 71 16.97 -5.88 10.76
C GLN A 71 15.87 -6.94 10.97
N MET A 72 14.74 -6.51 11.50
CA MET A 72 13.52 -7.32 11.51
C MET A 72 12.95 -7.46 10.09
N LEU A 73 12.14 -8.50 9.86
CA LEU A 73 11.34 -8.58 8.64
C LEU A 73 10.45 -7.33 8.52
N PRO A 74 10.41 -6.69 7.35
CA PRO A 74 9.61 -5.49 7.16
C PRO A 74 8.11 -5.83 7.07
N LEU A 75 7.25 -4.90 7.44
CA LEU A 75 5.87 -4.94 7.01
C LEU A 75 5.82 -4.78 5.49
N LEU A 76 5.18 -5.73 4.80
CA LEU A 76 4.79 -5.62 3.40
C LEU A 76 3.44 -4.92 3.33
N LEU A 77 3.41 -3.76 2.72
CA LEU A 77 2.20 -2.98 2.50
C LEU A 77 1.87 -3.05 1.01
N LEU A 78 0.85 -3.82 0.67
CA LEU A 78 0.30 -3.93 -0.67
C LEU A 78 -0.78 -2.87 -0.85
N ILE A 79 -0.69 -2.09 -1.92
CA ILE A 79 -1.59 -0.98 -2.18
C ILE A 79 -2.10 -1.08 -3.61
N ASP A 80 -3.42 -1.04 -3.77
CA ASP A 80 -4.10 -1.14 -5.07
C ASP A 80 -3.84 -2.50 -5.75
N ASN A 81 -3.65 -3.51 -4.94
CA ASN A 81 -3.58 -4.93 -5.26
C ASN A 81 -3.58 -5.74 -3.95
N GLY A 82 -3.61 -7.06 -4.05
CA GLY A 82 -3.46 -7.95 -2.89
C GLY A 82 -4.77 -8.51 -2.33
N SER A 83 -5.91 -8.17 -2.91
CA SER A 83 -7.23 -8.63 -2.43
C SER A 83 -7.76 -9.88 -3.11
N THR A 84 -7.03 -10.46 -4.07
CA THR A 84 -7.58 -11.46 -4.97
C THR A 84 -6.93 -12.85 -4.82
N LYS A 85 -7.53 -13.88 -5.41
CA LYS A 85 -6.99 -15.26 -5.36
C LYS A 85 -5.64 -15.42 -6.06
N GLU A 86 -5.34 -14.55 -6.99
CA GLU A 86 -4.08 -14.52 -7.71
C GLU A 86 -2.89 -14.21 -6.80
N ASP A 87 -3.14 -13.57 -5.64
CA ASP A 87 -2.12 -13.21 -4.65
C ASP A 87 -1.74 -14.41 -3.75
N ILE A 88 -2.62 -15.44 -3.62
CA ILE A 88 -2.49 -16.54 -2.66
C ILE A 88 -1.13 -17.28 -2.79
N PRO A 89 -0.64 -17.66 -3.97
CA PRO A 89 0.64 -18.37 -4.06
C PRO A 89 1.81 -17.59 -3.44
N ALA A 90 1.82 -16.26 -3.60
CA ALA A 90 2.81 -15.38 -2.99
C ALA A 90 2.66 -15.31 -1.47
N TYR A 91 1.41 -15.25 -0.98
CA TYR A 91 1.10 -15.24 0.45
C TYR A 91 1.48 -16.54 1.14
N GLU A 92 1.15 -17.69 0.57
CA GLU A 92 1.57 -19.01 1.08
C GLU A 92 3.09 -19.11 1.18
N TYR A 93 3.80 -18.61 0.18
CA TYR A 93 5.26 -18.59 0.19
C TYR A 93 5.82 -17.72 1.33
N LEU A 94 5.30 -16.49 1.50
CA LEU A 94 5.75 -15.56 2.53
C LEU A 94 5.34 -15.98 3.95
N SER A 95 4.19 -16.65 4.10
CA SER A 95 3.69 -17.12 5.40
C SER A 95 4.64 -18.13 6.06
N SER A 96 5.39 -18.89 5.27
CA SER A 96 6.41 -19.81 5.78
C SER A 96 7.57 -19.12 6.52
N TYR A 97 7.65 -17.78 6.42
CA TYR A 97 8.66 -16.93 7.05
C TYR A 97 8.06 -15.96 8.07
N ASP A 98 6.79 -16.07 8.41
CA ASP A 98 6.07 -15.13 9.27
C ASP A 98 6.17 -13.67 8.76
N PHE A 99 6.15 -13.48 7.44
CA PHE A 99 6.26 -12.16 6.82
C PHE A 99 4.96 -11.38 6.99
N PRO A 100 4.94 -10.24 7.70
CA PRO A 100 3.69 -9.53 7.95
C PRO A 100 3.21 -8.79 6.70
N ILE A 101 1.96 -9.04 6.29
CA ILE A 101 1.34 -8.49 5.09
C ILE A 101 0.11 -7.67 5.47
N MET A 102 0.05 -6.43 5.01
CA MET A 102 -1.12 -5.55 5.11
C MET A 102 -1.56 -5.13 3.71
N VAL A 103 -2.87 -5.14 3.46
CA VAL A 103 -3.46 -4.75 2.18
C VAL A 103 -4.33 -3.51 2.34
N VAL A 104 -4.20 -2.58 1.40
CA VAL A 104 -5.11 -1.44 1.20
C VAL A 104 -5.52 -1.43 -0.27
N ASP A 105 -6.76 -1.81 -0.54
CA ASP A 105 -7.21 -2.05 -1.92
C ASP A 105 -8.70 -1.73 -2.07
N HIS A 106 -9.18 -1.54 -3.30
CA HIS A 106 -10.59 -1.29 -3.60
C HIS A 106 -11.19 -2.34 -4.57
N HIS A 107 -10.39 -3.27 -5.04
CA HIS A 107 -10.88 -4.38 -5.86
C HIS A 107 -11.77 -5.32 -5.05
N TYR A 108 -12.66 -6.06 -5.74
CA TYR A 108 -13.55 -7.01 -5.07
C TYR A 108 -12.73 -8.08 -4.36
N PRO A 109 -12.81 -8.20 -3.02
CA PRO A 109 -11.90 -9.06 -2.27
C PRO A 109 -12.36 -10.52 -2.27
N SER A 110 -11.40 -11.43 -2.30
CA SER A 110 -11.55 -12.85 -1.96
C SER A 110 -11.25 -13.06 -0.48
N GLU A 111 -11.98 -12.37 0.40
CA GLU A 111 -11.65 -12.24 1.83
C GLU A 111 -11.49 -13.56 2.57
N ASP A 112 -12.38 -14.53 2.31
CA ASP A 112 -12.31 -15.86 2.94
C ASP A 112 -10.99 -16.60 2.61
N GLU A 113 -10.40 -16.31 1.46
CA GLU A 113 -9.18 -16.97 0.99
C GLU A 113 -7.92 -16.18 1.32
N VAL A 114 -7.92 -14.84 1.17
CA VAL A 114 -6.72 -14.00 1.40
C VAL A 114 -6.58 -13.53 2.84
N GLY A 115 -7.70 -13.26 3.52
CA GLY A 115 -7.71 -12.71 4.89
C GLY A 115 -6.85 -13.50 5.89
N PRO A 116 -6.82 -14.86 5.87
CA PRO A 116 -5.98 -15.65 6.78
C PRO A 116 -4.47 -15.35 6.72
N TYR A 117 -3.98 -14.75 5.63
CA TYR A 117 -2.56 -14.39 5.45
C TYR A 117 -2.23 -12.97 5.87
N LEU A 118 -3.25 -12.13 6.09
CA LEU A 118 -3.08 -10.71 6.29
C LEU A 118 -3.10 -10.34 7.78
N VAL A 119 -2.23 -9.41 8.17
CA VAL A 119 -2.32 -8.80 9.52
C VAL A 119 -3.39 -7.72 9.56
N GLU A 120 -3.72 -7.11 8.41
CA GLU A 120 -4.79 -6.13 8.25
C GLU A 120 -5.21 -6.04 6.78
N HIS A 121 -6.52 -5.89 6.55
CA HIS A 121 -7.10 -5.70 5.23
C HIS A 121 -8.05 -4.48 5.23
N ILE A 122 -7.65 -3.41 4.59
CA ILE A 122 -8.47 -2.21 4.41
C ILE A 122 -9.04 -2.24 3.00
N ASN A 123 -10.34 -2.49 2.92
CA ASN A 123 -11.06 -2.56 1.64
C ASN A 123 -12.50 -2.05 1.82
N PRO A 124 -13.03 -1.18 0.94
CA PRO A 124 -14.38 -0.64 1.05
C PRO A 124 -15.46 -1.70 1.16
N TYR A 125 -15.33 -2.81 0.46
CA TYR A 125 -16.31 -3.90 0.52
C TYR A 125 -16.47 -4.52 1.91
N LEU A 126 -15.43 -4.50 2.73
CA LEU A 126 -15.48 -5.05 4.10
C LEU A 126 -16.29 -4.20 5.06
N VAL A 127 -16.61 -2.95 4.69
CA VAL A 127 -17.42 -2.03 5.48
C VAL A 127 -18.75 -1.69 4.80
N GLY A 128 -19.12 -2.42 3.74
CA GLY A 128 -20.41 -2.25 3.04
C GLY A 128 -20.42 -1.18 1.95
N GLU A 129 -19.24 -0.67 1.59
CA GLU A 129 -19.03 0.22 0.45
C GLU A 129 -18.59 -0.60 -0.78
N ASP A 130 -18.12 0.04 -1.84
CA ASP A 130 -17.73 -0.63 -3.08
C ASP A 130 -16.50 0.02 -3.77
N TYR A 131 -16.14 -0.52 -4.94
CA TYR A 131 -14.99 -0.10 -5.75
C TYR A 131 -14.98 1.38 -6.15
N ARG A 132 -16.10 2.11 -6.02
CA ARG A 132 -16.17 3.53 -6.34
C ARG A 132 -15.34 4.39 -5.39
N ILE A 133 -15.07 3.90 -4.18
CA ILE A 133 -14.06 4.48 -3.29
C ILE A 133 -12.72 3.92 -3.72
N THR A 134 -11.96 4.70 -4.49
CA THR A 134 -10.67 4.25 -5.04
C THR A 134 -9.60 4.12 -3.94
N THR A 135 -8.59 3.31 -4.21
CA THR A 135 -7.46 3.19 -3.28
C THR A 135 -6.78 4.54 -3.04
N GLY A 136 -6.79 5.45 -4.04
CA GLY A 136 -6.29 6.82 -3.88
C GLY A 136 -7.00 7.63 -2.81
N MET A 137 -8.32 7.50 -2.71
CA MET A 137 -9.10 8.18 -1.66
C MET A 137 -8.76 7.61 -0.27
N ILE A 138 -8.63 6.29 -0.15
CA ILE A 138 -8.29 5.63 1.11
C ILE A 138 -6.88 6.03 1.56
N CYS A 139 -5.91 5.93 0.66
CA CYS A 139 -4.50 6.14 1.00
C CYS A 139 -4.16 7.59 1.33
N VAL A 140 -4.82 8.58 0.73
CA VAL A 140 -4.58 9.98 1.13
C VAL A 140 -5.07 10.24 2.55
N GLU A 141 -6.18 9.62 2.96
CA GLU A 141 -6.67 9.73 4.33
C GLU A 141 -5.75 9.01 5.33
N ILE A 142 -5.25 7.83 4.98
CA ILE A 142 -4.21 7.16 5.78
C ILE A 142 -2.95 8.03 5.87
N ALA A 143 -2.49 8.60 4.75
CA ALA A 143 -1.34 9.49 4.73
C ALA A 143 -1.54 10.72 5.62
N ARG A 144 -2.76 11.30 5.64
CA ARG A 144 -3.13 12.43 6.50
C ARG A 144 -3.12 12.06 7.99
N MET A 145 -3.49 10.83 8.33
CA MET A 145 -3.40 10.35 9.72
C MET A 145 -1.95 10.20 10.19
N ILE A 146 -1.03 9.87 9.28
CA ILE A 146 0.41 9.72 9.55
C ILE A 146 1.13 11.07 9.54
N ASP A 147 0.84 11.91 8.54
CA ASP A 147 1.42 13.24 8.31
C ASP A 147 0.28 14.23 8.03
N PRO A 148 -0.09 15.09 9.01
CA PRO A 148 -1.19 16.05 8.83
C PRO A 148 -1.03 16.98 7.62
N ASP A 149 0.21 17.24 7.18
CA ASP A 149 0.50 18.06 6.00
C ASP A 149 0.29 17.33 4.67
N ALA A 150 -0.04 16.03 4.70
CA ALA A 150 -0.20 15.22 3.49
C ALA A 150 -1.29 15.77 2.56
N MET A 151 -2.41 16.29 3.11
CA MET A 151 -3.48 16.87 2.31
C MET A 151 -3.04 18.13 1.54
N VAL A 152 -2.18 18.96 2.12
CA VAL A 152 -1.65 20.15 1.44
C VAL A 152 -0.77 19.75 0.25
N LYS A 153 -0.04 18.65 0.38
CA LYS A 153 0.92 18.19 -0.64
C LYS A 153 0.28 17.29 -1.70
N PHE A 154 -0.66 16.45 -1.28
CA PHE A 154 -1.15 15.31 -2.07
C PHE A 154 -2.68 15.27 -2.23
N GLY A 155 -3.40 16.28 -1.73
CA GLY A 155 -4.88 16.33 -1.76
C GLY A 155 -5.50 16.27 -3.15
N HIS A 156 -4.73 16.59 -4.21
CA HIS A 156 -5.14 16.46 -5.61
C HIS A 156 -5.04 15.02 -6.16
N LEU A 157 -4.25 14.14 -5.54
CA LEU A 157 -4.01 12.79 -6.06
C LEU A 157 -5.26 11.89 -6.04
N PRO A 158 -6.16 11.94 -5.02
CA PRO A 158 -7.41 11.20 -5.05
C PRO A 158 -8.32 11.57 -6.24
N ALA A 159 -8.31 12.83 -6.66
CA ALA A 159 -9.06 13.26 -7.84
C ALA A 159 -8.49 12.61 -9.11
N ILE A 160 -7.18 12.53 -9.25
CA ILE A 160 -6.52 11.88 -10.39
C ILE A 160 -6.81 10.38 -10.39
N SER A 161 -6.65 9.70 -9.24
CA SER A 161 -7.00 8.30 -9.01
C SER A 161 -8.45 8.03 -9.39
N GLY A 162 -9.39 8.81 -8.83
CA GLY A 162 -10.81 8.63 -9.09
C GLY A 162 -11.20 8.84 -10.55
N VAL A 163 -10.55 9.76 -11.28
CA VAL A 163 -10.75 9.93 -12.73
C VAL A 163 -10.22 8.74 -13.50
N ALA A 164 -9.05 8.23 -13.15
CA ALA A 164 -8.44 7.07 -13.79
C ALA A 164 -9.35 5.83 -13.67
N ASP A 165 -9.89 5.58 -12.50
CA ASP A 165 -10.77 4.45 -12.20
C ASP A 165 -12.25 4.72 -12.49
N ARG A 166 -12.55 5.88 -13.08
CA ARG A 166 -13.94 6.26 -13.41
C ARG A 166 -14.87 6.23 -12.20
N SER A 167 -14.34 6.63 -11.03
CA SER A 167 -15.10 6.65 -9.79
C SER A 167 -16.33 7.54 -9.89
N SER A 168 -17.45 7.05 -9.40
CA SER A 168 -18.69 7.80 -9.19
C SER A 168 -19.03 7.96 -7.70
N ALA A 169 -18.06 7.79 -6.80
CA ALA A 169 -18.26 8.00 -5.37
C ALA A 169 -18.67 9.45 -5.07
N GLY A 170 -19.53 9.65 -4.07
CA GLY A 170 -19.90 10.99 -3.63
C GLY A 170 -18.71 11.84 -3.19
N ALA A 171 -17.75 11.22 -2.50
CA ALA A 171 -16.48 11.84 -2.07
C ALA A 171 -15.63 12.37 -3.24
N MET A 172 -15.80 11.87 -4.46
CA MET A 172 -15.07 12.33 -5.64
C MET A 172 -15.25 13.81 -5.90
N VAL A 173 -16.46 14.36 -5.62
CA VAL A 173 -16.74 15.79 -5.79
C VAL A 173 -15.85 16.64 -4.89
N ASP A 174 -15.68 16.21 -3.63
CA ASP A 174 -14.85 16.93 -2.67
C ASP A 174 -13.38 16.94 -3.09
N TYR A 175 -12.87 15.81 -3.56
CA TYR A 175 -11.48 15.71 -4.05
C TYR A 175 -11.26 16.52 -5.34
N LEU A 176 -12.25 16.59 -6.24
CA LEU A 176 -12.18 17.44 -7.43
C LEU A 176 -12.13 18.93 -7.09
N LEU A 177 -12.75 19.35 -5.98
CA LEU A 177 -12.69 20.73 -5.51
C LEU A 177 -11.35 21.07 -4.83
N LEU A 178 -10.61 20.08 -4.37
CA LEU A 178 -9.29 20.24 -3.77
C LEU A 178 -8.13 20.20 -4.80
N ALA A 179 -8.41 19.71 -6.01
CA ALA A 179 -7.41 19.56 -7.09
C ALA A 179 -7.27 20.84 -7.92
#